data_039eaba1ffb27e18a6830c63089c84bf
#
_entry.id   039eaba1ffb27e18a6830c63089c84bf
#
_cell.length_a   1.000
_cell.length_b   1.000
_cell.length_c   1.000
_cell.angle_alpha   90.00
_cell.angle_beta   90.00
_cell.angle_gamma   90.00
#
_symmetry.space_group_name_H-M   'P 1'
#
loop_
_entity.id
_entity.type
_entity.pdbx_description
1 polymer ?
#
loop_
_entity_poly.entity_id
_entity_poly.type
_entity_poly.pdbx_seq_one_letter_code
_entity_poly.pdbx_strand_id
1 'polypeptide(L)'
;MTGNQKPNRVVVIGGGYAGALAANHVRMRDDMAVTLVNPRPKFVERIRLHQHAAGNYDAAIGYDSLIGDDVRLVVDTATRIDAVARTVELASGDTLDYDYLIYAVGSTGTIPASVPGAAEFAYPLAEFEQAERLAARLADVPLSAPM
;
A
#
# COMPACT_ATOMS: atom_id res chain seq x y z
N MET A 1 -2.02 -21.00 -35.16
CA MET A 1 -0.79 -21.35 -34.40
C MET A 1 -0.44 -20.17 -33.53
N THR A 2 -1.04 -20.06 -32.34
CA THR A 2 -0.70 -19.08 -31.36
C THR A 2 0.61 -19.50 -30.69
N GLY A 3 1.72 -18.86 -31.09
CA GLY A 3 3.02 -19.10 -30.48
C GLY A 3 2.90 -18.83 -28.97
N ASN A 4 3.41 -19.75 -28.18
CA ASN A 4 3.50 -19.68 -26.72
C ASN A 4 4.51 -18.59 -26.33
N GLN A 5 4.15 -17.31 -26.56
CA GLN A 5 4.95 -16.18 -26.07
C GLN A 5 4.79 -16.10 -24.56
N LYS A 6 5.92 -16.07 -23.86
CA LYS A 6 5.94 -15.82 -22.41
C LYS A 6 5.23 -14.49 -22.14
N PRO A 7 4.30 -14.42 -21.17
CA PRO A 7 3.61 -13.17 -20.87
C PRO A 7 4.61 -12.09 -20.41
N ASN A 8 4.31 -10.84 -20.74
CA ASN A 8 5.08 -9.69 -20.27
C ASN A 8 4.92 -9.53 -18.75
N ARG A 9 6.03 -9.33 -18.08
CA ARG A 9 6.05 -9.16 -16.61
C ARG A 9 5.73 -7.70 -16.25
N VAL A 10 4.65 -7.51 -15.52
CA VAL A 10 4.25 -6.19 -15.03
C VAL A 10 4.44 -6.16 -13.51
N VAL A 11 5.30 -5.28 -13.03
CA VAL A 11 5.49 -5.04 -11.60
C VAL A 11 4.78 -3.74 -11.22
N VAL A 12 3.85 -3.82 -10.26
CA VAL A 12 3.16 -2.67 -9.67
C VAL A 12 3.71 -2.45 -8.27
N ILE A 13 4.30 -1.28 -8.01
CA ILE A 13 4.82 -0.91 -6.70
C ILE A 13 3.82 -0.01 -5.99
N GLY A 14 3.33 -0.49 -4.84
CA GLY A 14 2.32 0.18 -4.02
C GLY A 14 0.92 -0.37 -4.25
N GLY A 15 0.35 -0.94 -3.19
CA GLY A 15 -0.97 -1.60 -3.19
C GLY A 15 -2.11 -0.71 -2.70
N GLY A 16 -2.00 0.61 -2.81
CA GLY A 16 -3.10 1.54 -2.55
C GLY A 16 -4.13 1.56 -3.68
N TYR A 17 -5.03 2.55 -3.68
CA TYR A 17 -6.12 2.67 -4.67
C TYR A 17 -5.61 2.58 -6.12
N ALA A 18 -4.59 3.36 -6.47
CA ALA A 18 -4.07 3.39 -7.82
C ALA A 18 -3.41 2.05 -8.22
N GLY A 19 -2.60 1.47 -7.33
CA GLY A 19 -1.89 0.22 -7.62
C GLY A 19 -2.81 -0.98 -7.70
N ALA A 20 -3.76 -1.14 -6.78
CA ALA A 20 -4.74 -2.22 -6.81
C ALA A 20 -5.64 -2.13 -8.06
N LEU A 21 -6.10 -0.93 -8.42
CA LEU A 21 -6.88 -0.70 -9.63
C LEU A 21 -6.06 -1.00 -10.90
N ALA A 22 -4.80 -0.54 -10.96
CA ALA A 22 -3.92 -0.81 -12.08
C ALA A 22 -3.64 -2.31 -12.25
N ALA A 23 -3.33 -3.02 -11.15
CA ALA A 23 -3.11 -4.46 -11.16
C ALA A 23 -4.34 -5.21 -11.70
N ASN A 24 -5.55 -4.88 -11.20
CA ASN A 24 -6.79 -5.48 -11.66
C ASN A 24 -7.11 -5.16 -13.13
N HIS A 25 -6.73 -3.99 -13.61
CA HIS A 25 -6.98 -3.63 -15.02
C HIS A 25 -6.02 -4.33 -15.97
N VAL A 26 -4.74 -4.38 -15.61
CA VAL A 26 -3.69 -4.99 -16.45
C VAL A 26 -3.86 -6.51 -16.55
N ARG A 27 -4.24 -7.19 -15.45
CA ARG A 27 -4.46 -8.65 -15.45
C ARG A 27 -5.55 -9.12 -16.40
N MET A 28 -6.45 -8.23 -16.82
CA MET A 28 -7.50 -8.56 -17.82
C MET A 28 -6.93 -8.91 -19.20
N ARG A 29 -5.64 -8.74 -19.38
CA ARG A 29 -4.94 -9.07 -20.62
C ARG A 29 -4.19 -10.40 -20.45
N ASP A 30 -4.47 -11.37 -21.31
CA ASP A 30 -3.87 -12.72 -21.29
C ASP A 30 -2.35 -12.71 -21.55
N ASP A 31 -1.82 -11.64 -22.14
CA ASP A 31 -0.39 -11.47 -22.46
C ASP A 31 0.42 -10.79 -21.33
N MET A 32 -0.18 -10.59 -20.15
CA MET A 32 0.43 -9.91 -19.01
C MET A 32 0.45 -10.80 -17.76
N ALA A 33 1.59 -10.84 -17.07
CA ALA A 33 1.73 -11.46 -15.74
C ALA A 33 2.00 -10.37 -14.72
N VAL A 34 1.05 -10.15 -13.77
CA VAL A 34 1.08 -9.02 -12.86
C VAL A 34 1.59 -9.43 -11.48
N THR A 35 2.56 -8.69 -10.97
CA THR A 35 3.03 -8.78 -9.59
C THR A 35 2.79 -7.45 -8.89
N LEU A 36 2.05 -7.47 -7.78
CA LEU A 36 1.81 -6.32 -6.91
C LEU A 36 2.74 -6.41 -5.70
N VAL A 37 3.60 -5.40 -5.52
CA VAL A 37 4.51 -5.28 -4.37
C VAL A 37 3.94 -4.26 -3.39
N ASN A 38 3.72 -4.67 -2.15
CA ASN A 38 3.23 -3.77 -1.10
C ASN A 38 3.81 -4.19 0.27
N PRO A 39 4.25 -3.24 1.13
CA PRO A 39 4.84 -3.58 2.42
C PRO A 39 3.85 -4.20 3.43
N ARG A 40 2.54 -4.06 3.20
CA ARG A 40 1.50 -4.60 4.07
C ARG A 40 0.72 -5.71 3.36
N PRO A 41 0.30 -6.76 4.07
CA PRO A 41 -0.51 -7.85 3.50
C PRO A 41 -1.97 -7.45 3.26
N LYS A 42 -2.34 -6.22 3.65
CA LYS A 42 -3.69 -5.69 3.53
C LYS A 42 -3.70 -4.35 2.79
N PHE A 43 -4.75 -4.13 2.04
CA PHE A 43 -5.11 -2.83 1.50
C PHE A 43 -5.60 -1.92 2.63
N VAL A 44 -5.19 -0.65 2.61
CA VAL A 44 -5.62 0.35 3.58
C VAL A 44 -6.50 1.39 2.90
N GLU A 45 -7.74 1.49 3.35
CA GLU A 45 -8.67 2.55 2.94
C GLU A 45 -8.31 3.88 3.61
N ARG A 46 -7.31 4.58 3.07
CA ARG A 46 -6.77 5.82 3.66
C ARG A 46 -7.83 6.89 3.93
N ILE A 47 -8.84 6.98 3.07
CA ILE A 47 -9.95 7.93 3.25
C ILE A 47 -10.82 7.63 4.47
N ARG A 48 -10.73 6.41 5.04
CA ARG A 48 -11.50 5.96 6.21
C ARG A 48 -10.67 5.83 7.49
N LEU A 49 -9.41 6.26 7.50
CA LEU A 49 -8.54 6.16 8.67
C LEU A 49 -9.08 6.92 9.89
N HIS A 50 -9.82 8.00 9.68
CA HIS A 50 -10.51 8.70 10.77
C HIS A 50 -11.61 7.84 11.42
N GLN A 51 -12.32 7.02 10.65
CA GLN A 51 -13.31 6.07 11.17
C GLN A 51 -12.65 4.91 11.89
N HIS A 52 -11.52 4.43 11.36
CA HIS A 52 -10.70 3.40 12.01
C HIS A 52 -10.19 3.89 13.38
N ALA A 53 -9.64 5.09 13.45
CA ALA A 53 -9.19 5.70 14.70
C ALA A 53 -10.33 5.90 15.72
N ALA A 54 -11.56 6.17 15.27
CA ALA A 54 -12.74 6.28 16.10
C ALA A 54 -13.34 4.94 16.52
N GLY A 55 -12.79 3.80 16.06
CA GLY A 55 -13.22 2.45 16.43
C GLY A 55 -14.53 1.97 15.79
N ASN A 56 -15.05 2.66 14.77
CA ASN A 56 -16.32 2.34 14.14
C ASN A 56 -16.19 1.75 12.72
N TYR A 57 -14.97 1.55 12.23
CA TYR A 57 -14.69 0.94 10.93
C TYR A 57 -13.28 0.34 10.89
N ASP A 58 -13.14 -0.88 10.34
CA ASP A 58 -11.82 -1.45 10.03
C ASP A 58 -11.40 -1.02 8.62
N ALA A 59 -10.39 -0.15 8.53
CA ALA A 59 -9.89 0.36 7.26
C ALA A 59 -8.89 -0.58 6.57
N ALA A 60 -8.60 -1.77 7.13
CA ALA A 60 -7.67 -2.74 6.58
C ALA A 60 -8.40 -3.93 5.93
N ILE A 61 -8.37 -4.00 4.60
CA ILE A 61 -9.06 -5.03 3.79
C ILE A 61 -8.06 -6.03 3.24
N GLY A 62 -8.36 -7.33 3.29
CA GLY A 62 -7.53 -8.36 2.67
C GLY A 62 -7.47 -8.22 1.14
N TYR A 63 -6.31 -8.43 0.56
CA TYR A 63 -6.13 -8.38 -0.90
C TYR A 63 -6.84 -9.52 -1.62
N ASP A 64 -7.11 -10.64 -0.96
CA ASP A 64 -7.88 -11.78 -1.47
C ASP A 64 -9.30 -11.41 -1.96
N SER A 65 -9.88 -10.36 -1.36
CA SER A 65 -11.19 -9.83 -1.77
C SER A 65 -11.10 -8.65 -2.74
N LEU A 66 -9.91 -8.15 -3.03
CA LEU A 66 -9.70 -6.87 -3.72
C LEU A 66 -9.02 -7.02 -5.07
N ILE A 67 -8.05 -7.93 -5.19
CA ILE A 67 -7.32 -8.20 -6.44
C ILE A 67 -7.65 -9.61 -6.94
N GLY A 68 -7.56 -9.82 -8.26
CA GLY A 68 -7.84 -11.13 -8.84
C GLY A 68 -6.79 -12.17 -8.48
N ASP A 69 -7.19 -13.44 -8.47
CA ASP A 69 -6.37 -14.59 -8.09
C ASP A 69 -5.10 -14.77 -8.96
N ASP A 70 -5.10 -14.20 -10.15
CA ASP A 70 -4.00 -14.19 -11.12
C ASP A 70 -2.99 -13.05 -10.88
N VAL A 71 -3.24 -12.14 -9.93
CA VAL A 71 -2.27 -11.15 -9.48
C VAL A 71 -1.42 -11.72 -8.36
N ARG A 72 -0.12 -11.85 -8.60
CA ARG A 72 0.83 -12.28 -7.57
C ARG A 72 1.07 -11.14 -6.57
N LEU A 73 0.61 -11.29 -5.33
CA LEU A 73 0.96 -10.39 -4.24
C LEU A 73 2.34 -10.73 -3.66
N VAL A 74 3.21 -9.74 -3.58
CA VAL A 74 4.50 -9.81 -2.86
C VAL A 74 4.45 -8.82 -1.71
N VAL A 75 4.41 -9.34 -0.48
CA VAL A 75 4.40 -8.54 0.74
C VAL A 75 5.84 -8.18 1.10
N ASP A 76 6.30 -7.07 0.54
CA ASP A 76 7.67 -6.57 0.75
C ASP A 76 7.77 -5.10 0.36
N THR A 77 8.91 -4.48 0.65
CA THR A 77 9.20 -3.09 0.31
C THR A 77 10.18 -3.03 -0.87
N ALA A 78 9.81 -2.33 -1.93
CA ALA A 78 10.73 -2.01 -3.01
C ALA A 78 11.74 -0.97 -2.52
N THR A 79 13.04 -1.31 -2.58
CA THR A 79 14.13 -0.46 -2.07
C THR A 79 14.89 0.25 -3.20
N ARG A 80 14.92 -0.36 -4.39
CA ARG A 80 15.61 0.21 -5.56
C ARG A 80 14.94 -0.23 -6.85
N ILE A 81 14.90 0.68 -7.81
CA ILE A 81 14.47 0.43 -9.19
C ILE A 81 15.69 0.66 -10.09
N ASP A 82 16.07 -0.35 -10.87
CA ASP A 82 17.05 -0.21 -11.94
C ASP A 82 16.32 -0.22 -13.29
N ALA A 83 16.21 0.96 -13.88
CA ALA A 83 15.48 1.12 -15.15
C ALA A 83 16.26 0.59 -16.35
N VAL A 84 17.58 0.47 -16.25
CA VAL A 84 18.43 -0.06 -17.33
C VAL A 84 18.38 -1.58 -17.34
N ALA A 85 18.58 -2.19 -16.15
CA ALA A 85 18.48 -3.64 -15.97
C ALA A 85 17.02 -4.13 -15.97
N ARG A 86 16.03 -3.22 -15.79
CA ARG A 86 14.61 -3.52 -15.62
C ARG A 86 14.35 -4.46 -14.44
N THR A 87 14.89 -4.09 -13.29
CA THR A 87 14.76 -4.84 -12.04
C THR A 87 14.29 -3.97 -10.89
N VAL A 88 13.61 -4.60 -9.93
CA VAL A 88 13.22 -4.01 -8.64
C VAL A 88 13.85 -4.84 -7.53
N GLU A 89 14.68 -4.22 -6.68
CA GLU A 89 15.24 -4.84 -5.49
C GLU A 89 14.25 -4.68 -4.32
N LEU A 90 14.10 -5.74 -3.55
CA LEU A 90 13.22 -5.79 -2.38
C LEU A 90 14.02 -5.77 -1.08
N ALA A 91 13.39 -5.37 0.02
CA ALA A 91 14.03 -5.32 1.33
C ALA A 91 14.46 -6.71 1.84
N SER A 92 13.80 -7.79 1.41
CA SER A 92 14.21 -9.17 1.65
C SER A 92 15.54 -9.56 1.00
N GLY A 93 16.00 -8.79 0.02
CA GLY A 93 17.14 -9.12 -0.84
C GLY A 93 16.76 -9.78 -2.16
N ASP A 94 15.47 -10.10 -2.35
CA ASP A 94 14.98 -10.62 -3.63
C ASP A 94 14.97 -9.54 -4.71
N THR A 95 15.00 -9.99 -5.97
CA THR A 95 14.95 -9.11 -7.14
C THR A 95 13.83 -9.57 -8.07
N LEU A 96 13.03 -8.63 -8.54
CA LEU A 96 11.97 -8.85 -9.53
C LEU A 96 12.35 -8.22 -10.86
N ASP A 97 12.38 -9.02 -11.91
CA ASP A 97 12.51 -8.49 -13.27
C ASP A 97 11.16 -8.01 -13.79
N TYR A 98 11.15 -6.97 -14.61
CA TYR A 98 9.94 -6.47 -15.25
C TYR A 98 10.16 -6.08 -16.73
N ASP A 99 9.09 -6.16 -17.49
CA ASP A 99 8.99 -5.59 -18.84
C ASP A 99 8.29 -4.22 -18.78
N TYR A 100 7.33 -4.09 -17.84
CA TYR A 100 6.63 -2.84 -17.53
C TYR A 100 6.60 -2.63 -16.00
N LEU A 101 6.79 -1.37 -15.59
CA LEU A 101 6.73 -0.96 -14.19
C LEU A 101 5.65 0.10 -13.99
N ILE A 102 4.79 -0.10 -12.99
CA ILE A 102 3.81 0.89 -12.52
C ILE A 102 4.21 1.35 -11.13
N TYR A 103 4.54 2.63 -10.98
CA TYR A 103 4.92 3.23 -9.71
C TYR A 103 3.71 3.94 -9.08
N ALA A 104 3.14 3.33 -8.04
CA ALA A 104 1.87 3.73 -7.42
C ALA A 104 1.98 3.85 -5.88
N VAL A 105 3.11 4.31 -5.37
CA VAL A 105 3.42 4.36 -3.93
C VAL A 105 2.59 5.39 -3.14
N GLY A 106 1.88 6.27 -3.82
CA GLY A 106 1.07 7.30 -3.19
C GLY A 106 1.89 8.41 -2.55
N SER A 107 1.35 9.00 -1.48
CA SER A 107 1.98 10.05 -0.69
C SER A 107 1.99 9.70 0.79
N THR A 108 2.95 10.22 1.54
CA THR A 108 3.00 10.12 3.00
C THR A 108 2.53 11.42 3.64
N GLY A 109 1.90 11.34 4.81
CA GLY A 109 1.60 12.51 5.62
C GLY A 109 2.85 13.01 6.33
N THR A 110 3.08 14.31 6.31
CA THR A 110 4.17 14.94 7.08
C THR A 110 3.62 15.80 8.20
N ILE A 111 4.26 15.74 9.37
CA ILE A 111 4.01 16.67 10.46
C ILE A 111 4.89 17.90 10.22
N PRO A 112 4.30 19.12 10.10
CA PRO A 112 5.09 20.32 9.84
C PRO A 112 6.04 20.63 11.00
N ALA A 113 7.34 20.65 10.76
CA ALA A 113 8.33 21.00 11.77
C ALA A 113 8.22 22.47 12.23
N SER A 114 7.53 23.31 11.44
CA SER A 114 7.30 24.73 11.75
C SER A 114 6.22 24.96 12.81
N VAL A 115 5.44 23.93 13.17
CA VAL A 115 4.38 24.03 14.20
C VAL A 115 4.91 23.47 15.51
N PRO A 116 5.20 24.30 16.54
CA PRO A 116 5.67 23.83 17.83
C PRO A 116 4.71 22.81 18.46
N GLY A 117 5.25 21.71 18.98
CA GLY A 117 4.46 20.62 19.60
C GLY A 117 3.76 19.67 18.62
N ALA A 118 3.72 19.96 17.32
CA ALA A 118 3.03 19.10 16.38
C ALA A 118 3.62 17.67 16.33
N ALA A 119 4.94 17.54 16.40
CA ALA A 119 5.61 16.22 16.41
C ALA A 119 5.28 15.41 17.69
N GLU A 120 5.00 16.08 18.80
CA GLU A 120 4.72 15.46 20.11
C GLU A 120 3.23 15.12 20.30
N PHE A 121 2.35 16.05 19.88
CA PHE A 121 0.92 15.98 20.22
C PHE A 121 -0.01 15.65 19.04
N ALA A 122 0.46 15.71 17.80
CA ALA A 122 -0.38 15.43 16.63
C ALA A 122 -0.36 13.96 16.22
N TYR A 123 -1.50 13.51 15.72
CA TYR A 123 -1.68 12.18 15.11
C TYR A 123 -2.10 12.38 13.66
N PRO A 124 -1.16 12.29 12.70
CA PRO A 124 -1.51 12.44 11.29
C PRO A 124 -2.29 11.23 10.82
N LEU A 125 -3.52 11.43 10.34
CA LEU A 125 -4.40 10.37 9.85
C LEU A 125 -4.16 10.00 8.37
N ALA A 126 -2.96 10.25 7.87
CA ALA A 126 -2.58 9.86 6.51
C ALA A 126 -1.99 8.44 6.43
N GLU A 127 -1.56 7.88 7.58
CA GLU A 127 -0.93 6.57 7.68
C GLU A 127 -1.68 5.66 8.66
N PHE A 128 -1.75 4.37 8.33
CA PHE A 128 -2.48 3.38 9.12
C PHE A 128 -1.96 3.26 10.55
N GLU A 129 -0.66 3.20 10.73
CA GLU A 129 -0.02 3.06 12.04
C GLU A 129 -0.27 4.29 12.94
N GLN A 130 -0.43 5.46 12.34
CA GLN A 130 -0.78 6.68 13.10
C GLN A 130 -2.26 6.68 13.52
N ALA A 131 -3.13 6.15 12.66
CA ALA A 131 -4.54 5.96 13.02
C ALA A 131 -4.70 4.95 14.16
N GLU A 132 -3.94 3.85 14.16
CA GLU A 132 -3.92 2.89 15.27
C GLU A 132 -3.40 3.51 16.57
N ARG A 133 -2.33 4.32 16.50
CA ARG A 133 -1.83 5.06 17.68
C ARG A 133 -2.88 6.02 18.25
N LEU A 134 -3.62 6.72 17.38
CA LEU A 134 -4.72 7.57 17.83
C LEU A 134 -5.84 6.75 18.45
N ALA A 135 -6.24 5.63 17.85
CA ALA A 135 -7.26 4.73 18.39
C ALA A 135 -6.89 4.24 19.79
N ALA A 136 -5.65 3.80 19.98
CA ALA A 136 -5.15 3.37 21.29
C ALA A 136 -5.20 4.54 22.31
N ARG A 137 -4.77 5.73 21.90
CA ARG A 137 -4.82 6.91 22.79
C ARG A 137 -6.24 7.30 23.18
N LEU A 138 -7.20 7.20 22.25
CA LEU A 138 -8.61 7.50 22.52
C LEU A 138 -9.23 6.49 23.48
N ALA A 139 -8.85 5.22 23.41
CA ALA A 139 -9.30 4.18 24.32
C ALA A 139 -8.83 4.41 25.77
N ASP A 140 -7.67 5.05 25.94
CA ASP A 140 -7.10 5.37 27.26
C ASP A 140 -7.67 6.66 27.89
N VAL A 141 -8.47 7.43 27.15
CA VAL A 141 -9.07 8.67 27.67
C VAL A 141 -10.30 8.33 28.49
N PRO A 142 -10.36 8.74 29.80
CA PRO A 142 -11.55 8.52 30.62
C PRO A 142 -12.77 9.26 30.03
N LEU A 143 -13.89 8.57 29.89
CA LEU A 143 -15.15 9.16 29.40
C LEU A 143 -15.69 10.33 30.26
N SER A 144 -15.12 10.51 31.46
CA SER A 144 -15.50 11.57 32.40
C SER A 144 -14.56 12.78 32.38
N ALA A 145 -13.58 12.84 31.47
CA ALA A 145 -12.73 14.02 31.35
C ALA A 145 -13.58 15.21 30.86
N PRO A 146 -13.63 16.34 31.56
CA PRO A 146 -14.30 17.53 31.05
C PRO A 146 -13.61 18.01 29.77
N MET A 147 -14.40 18.32 28.75
CA MET A 147 -13.91 18.95 27.52
C MET A 147 -13.45 20.39 27.83
#